data_ca8e3b25e0ddeffc26c68333c8f177dd
#
_entry.id   ca8e3b25e0ddeffc26c68333c8f177dd
#
_cell.length_a   1.000
_cell.length_b   1.000
_cell.length_c   1.000
_cell.angle_alpha   90.00
_cell.angle_beta   90.00
_cell.angle_gamma   90.00
#
_symmetry.space_group_name_H-M   'P 1'
#
loop_
_entity.id
_entity.type
_entity.pdbx_description
1 polymer ?
#
loop_
_entity_poly.entity_id
_entity_poly.type
_entity_poly.pdbx_seq_one_letter_code
_entity_poly.pdbx_strand_id
1 'polypeptide(L)'
;MTSAGARFSNTVLANYGGQKSFHRIAGAGPVTRHVGVGHPLFAGLQLGERRSCNMASLFLDLTNFTARTFWDDPEEVTLLAHSVLCAFAQVVTELGGHVLGLRGDGLFAGFGPVANPEVSVAIASIAGATAIDAIQNDLNPKLKFRGIEPIQARGGADFGETFFVRSGSFEASEVNVIGFAPNFAAKCEKAAASWEFVVGERFASYIVDETLLETHPGSPKKYQRDYETKTYGFSKYRWAKSLKWVDSTIDELRGLPLEELVI
;
A
#
# COMPACT_ATOMS: atom_id res chain seq x y z
N MET A 1 -17.13 10.80 -6.01
CA MET A 1 -16.74 9.85 -4.94
C MET A 1 -16.99 8.45 -5.47
N THR A 2 -15.98 7.60 -5.45
CA THR A 2 -16.10 6.20 -5.88
C THR A 2 -16.79 5.37 -4.79
N SER A 3 -17.42 4.25 -5.16
CA SER A 3 -18.02 3.33 -4.19
C SER A 3 -16.96 2.73 -3.25
N ALA A 4 -15.74 2.53 -3.76
CA ALA A 4 -14.59 2.07 -2.99
C ALA A 4 -14.14 3.10 -1.95
N GLY A 5 -14.09 4.39 -2.30
CA GLY A 5 -13.77 5.46 -1.38
C GLY A 5 -14.76 5.57 -0.22
N ALA A 6 -16.04 5.41 -0.51
CA ALA A 6 -17.07 5.39 0.53
C ALA A 6 -16.91 4.19 1.48
N ARG A 7 -16.58 2.99 0.96
CA ARG A 7 -16.31 1.81 1.80
C ARG A 7 -15.08 2.03 2.68
N PHE A 8 -13.99 2.57 2.12
CA PHE A 8 -12.79 2.91 2.88
C PHE A 8 -13.11 3.77 4.11
N SER A 9 -13.78 4.90 3.90
CA SER A 9 -14.14 5.81 5.00
C SER A 9 -15.07 5.17 6.02
N ASN A 10 -16.02 4.35 5.58
CA ASN A 10 -16.90 3.62 6.48
C ASN A 10 -16.11 2.62 7.33
N THR A 11 -15.13 1.92 6.77
CA THR A 11 -14.25 1.01 7.50
C THR A 11 -13.43 1.76 8.57
N VAL A 12 -12.84 2.91 8.21
CA VAL A 12 -12.13 3.74 9.19
C VAL A 12 -13.05 4.16 10.33
N LEU A 13 -14.21 4.71 10.00
CA LEU A 13 -15.12 5.23 11.01
C LEU A 13 -15.77 4.14 11.88
N ALA A 14 -16.00 2.95 11.34
CA ALA A 14 -16.50 1.80 12.08
C ALA A 14 -15.45 1.30 13.09
N ASN A 15 -14.21 1.14 12.66
CA ASN A 15 -13.11 0.73 13.53
C ASN A 15 -12.83 1.79 14.60
N TYR A 16 -12.75 3.06 14.22
CA TYR A 16 -12.55 4.17 15.14
C TYR A 16 -13.68 4.31 16.17
N GLY A 17 -14.94 4.14 15.76
CA GLY A 17 -16.10 4.23 16.64
C GLY A 17 -16.32 3.00 17.52
N GLY A 18 -16.04 1.80 17.00
CA GLY A 18 -16.28 0.54 17.69
C GLY A 18 -15.26 0.25 18.81
N GLN A 19 -14.09 0.87 18.77
CA GLN A 19 -13.00 0.59 19.70
C GLN A 19 -12.93 1.53 20.90
N LYS A 20 -13.89 2.42 21.10
CA LYS A 20 -13.96 3.24 22.34
C LYS A 20 -14.11 2.41 23.64
N SER A 21 -14.26 1.09 23.50
CA SER A 21 -14.26 0.12 24.60
C SER A 21 -12.99 -0.71 24.66
N PHE A 22 -11.83 -0.13 24.39
CA PHE A 22 -10.55 -0.81 24.64
C PHE A 22 -10.37 -1.00 26.16
N HIS A 23 -10.93 -2.09 26.65
CA HIS A 23 -10.59 -2.56 27.98
C HIS A 23 -9.17 -3.13 27.93
N ARG A 24 -8.31 -2.70 28.85
CA ARG A 24 -7.08 -3.42 29.15
C ARG A 24 -7.44 -4.90 29.33
N ILE A 25 -7.13 -5.72 28.34
CA ILE A 25 -7.29 -7.16 28.46
C ILE A 25 -6.18 -7.64 29.42
N ALA A 26 -6.52 -7.72 30.69
CA ALA A 26 -5.70 -8.44 31.67
C ALA A 26 -6.08 -9.91 31.59
N GLY A 27 -5.50 -10.65 30.63
CA GLY A 27 -5.69 -12.09 30.52
C GLY A 27 -5.75 -12.58 29.08
N ALA A 28 -5.30 -13.82 28.83
CA ALA A 28 -5.38 -14.47 27.53
C ALA A 28 -6.86 -14.80 27.20
N GLY A 29 -7.45 -14.02 26.30
CA GLY A 29 -8.70 -14.39 25.66
C GLY A 29 -8.51 -15.56 24.68
N PRO A 30 -9.60 -16.13 24.13
CA PRO A 30 -9.50 -17.19 23.14
C PRO A 30 -8.67 -16.70 21.94
N VAL A 31 -7.65 -17.51 21.57
CA VAL A 31 -6.81 -17.22 20.41
C VAL A 31 -7.64 -17.41 19.15
N THR A 32 -8.12 -16.33 18.57
CA THR A 32 -8.64 -16.33 17.19
C THR A 32 -7.44 -16.47 16.26
N ARG A 33 -7.48 -17.45 15.36
CA ARG A 33 -6.49 -17.58 14.30
C ARG A 33 -6.73 -16.46 13.29
N HIS A 34 -5.88 -15.44 13.34
CA HIS A 34 -5.80 -14.46 12.28
C HIS A 34 -4.85 -14.96 11.18
N VAL A 35 -5.23 -14.74 9.92
CA VAL A 35 -4.31 -14.94 8.79
C VAL A 35 -3.26 -13.84 8.90
N GLY A 36 -1.99 -14.22 9.01
CA GLY A 36 -0.89 -13.26 9.06
C GLY A 36 -0.73 -12.52 7.72
N VAL A 37 -0.10 -11.35 7.77
CA VAL A 37 0.30 -10.64 6.56
C VAL A 37 1.32 -11.45 5.77
N GLY A 38 1.30 -11.32 4.45
CA GLY A 38 2.21 -12.03 3.54
C GLY A 38 1.51 -12.53 2.28
N HIS A 39 2.29 -12.99 1.35
CA HIS A 39 1.77 -13.54 0.10
C HIS A 39 1.50 -15.07 0.25
N PRO A 40 0.28 -15.56 -0.05
CA PRO A 40 -0.11 -16.95 0.18
C PRO A 40 0.82 -17.98 -0.50
N LEU A 41 1.24 -17.71 -1.74
CA LEU A 41 2.13 -18.59 -2.51
C LEU A 41 3.49 -18.82 -1.85
N PHE A 42 3.92 -17.93 -0.97
CA PHE A 42 5.24 -17.97 -0.32
C PHE A 42 5.16 -18.27 1.18
N ALA A 43 3.96 -18.42 1.73
CA ALA A 43 3.77 -18.67 3.16
C ALA A 43 4.45 -19.96 3.64
N GLY A 44 4.53 -20.98 2.77
CA GLY A 44 5.11 -22.29 3.07
C GLY A 44 6.63 -22.39 2.91
N LEU A 45 7.35 -21.30 2.59
CA LEU A 45 8.81 -21.34 2.44
C LEU A 45 9.49 -21.82 3.73
N GLN A 46 10.50 -22.67 3.58
CA GLN A 46 11.34 -23.11 4.70
C GLN A 46 12.42 -22.06 5.02
N LEU A 47 12.99 -22.11 6.20
CA LEU A 47 14.06 -21.19 6.62
C LEU A 47 15.22 -21.21 5.61
N GLY A 48 15.56 -20.02 5.07
CA GLY A 48 16.53 -19.83 4.01
C GLY A 48 16.05 -20.16 2.60
N GLU A 49 14.87 -20.77 2.43
CA GLU A 49 14.28 -20.98 1.11
C GLU A 49 13.86 -19.62 0.51
N ARG A 50 14.05 -19.51 -0.81
CA ARG A 50 13.75 -18.29 -1.56
C ARG A 50 13.03 -18.61 -2.86
N ARG A 51 12.08 -17.77 -3.23
CA ARG A 51 11.41 -17.77 -4.54
C ARG A 51 11.25 -16.34 -5.03
N SER A 52 11.13 -16.14 -6.31
CA SER A 52 10.89 -14.82 -6.89
C SER A 52 9.70 -14.82 -7.83
N CYS A 53 9.12 -13.64 -7.99
CA CYS A 53 8.15 -13.35 -9.02
C CYS A 53 8.24 -11.88 -9.43
N ASN A 54 7.70 -11.55 -10.59
CA ASN A 54 7.45 -10.16 -10.96
C ASN A 54 6.13 -9.69 -10.36
N MET A 55 6.14 -8.52 -9.73
CA MET A 55 4.94 -7.93 -9.13
C MET A 55 5.07 -6.41 -9.02
N ALA A 56 3.94 -5.73 -8.89
CA ALA A 56 3.91 -4.34 -8.45
C ALA A 56 3.98 -4.29 -6.93
N SER A 57 4.92 -3.50 -6.42
CA SER A 57 5.10 -3.19 -5.01
C SER A 57 4.51 -1.82 -4.73
N LEU A 58 3.63 -1.72 -3.74
CA LEU A 58 2.95 -0.48 -3.34
C LEU A 58 3.20 -0.20 -1.86
N PHE A 59 3.63 1.02 -1.56
CA PHE A 59 3.67 1.58 -0.21
C PHE A 59 2.63 2.69 -0.08
N LEU A 60 1.87 2.65 0.99
CA LEU A 60 0.94 3.70 1.42
C LEU A 60 1.32 4.12 2.83
N ASP A 61 1.37 5.43 3.09
CA ASP A 61 1.85 5.97 4.35
C ASP A 61 1.09 7.26 4.70
N LEU A 62 0.93 7.54 6.01
CA LEU A 62 0.39 8.79 6.48
C LEU A 62 1.50 9.83 6.62
N THR A 63 1.33 11.00 6.03
CA THR A 63 2.32 12.07 6.15
C THR A 63 2.10 12.90 7.43
N ASN A 64 3.20 13.35 8.03
CA ASN A 64 3.20 14.15 9.26
C ASN A 64 2.56 13.45 10.48
N PHE A 65 2.36 12.14 10.42
CA PHE A 65 1.69 11.39 11.47
C PHE A 65 2.55 11.28 12.73
N THR A 66 3.88 11.18 12.59
CA THR A 66 4.82 11.18 13.72
C THR A 66 4.69 12.43 14.59
N ALA A 67 4.43 13.60 13.99
CA ALA A 67 4.20 14.83 14.76
C ALA A 67 2.94 14.72 15.62
N ARG A 68 1.90 14.08 15.12
CA ARG A 68 0.66 13.81 15.87
C ARG A 68 0.92 12.91 17.07
N THR A 69 1.74 11.86 16.93
CA THR A 69 2.06 10.95 18.04
C THR A 69 2.76 11.66 19.20
N PHE A 70 3.33 12.83 18.94
CA PHE A 70 4.00 13.65 19.95
C PHE A 70 3.04 14.61 20.69
N TRP A 71 2.04 15.14 19.97
CA TRP A 71 1.18 16.21 20.50
C TRP A 71 -0.22 15.74 20.89
N ASP A 72 -0.78 14.78 20.19
CA ASP A 72 -2.15 14.33 20.36
C ASP A 72 -2.22 13.19 21.41
N ASP A 73 -3.42 12.87 21.87
CA ASP A 73 -3.63 11.75 22.78
C ASP A 73 -3.18 10.42 22.15
N PRO A 74 -2.28 9.64 22.79
CA PRO A 74 -1.71 8.42 22.22
C PRO A 74 -2.76 7.35 21.90
N GLU A 75 -3.86 7.26 22.65
CA GLU A 75 -4.92 6.28 22.40
C GLU A 75 -5.70 6.66 21.15
N GLU A 76 -6.02 7.95 20.98
CA GLU A 76 -6.71 8.45 19.79
C GLU A 76 -5.85 8.29 18.52
N VAL A 77 -4.56 8.62 18.61
CA VAL A 77 -3.62 8.51 17.48
C VAL A 77 -3.45 7.05 17.08
N THR A 78 -3.26 6.15 18.06
CA THR A 78 -3.13 4.71 17.80
C THR A 78 -4.39 4.14 17.16
N LEU A 79 -5.55 4.54 17.65
CA LEU A 79 -6.83 4.10 17.12
C LEU A 79 -7.06 4.58 15.68
N LEU A 80 -6.70 5.83 15.40
CA LEU A 80 -6.82 6.40 14.06
C LEU A 80 -5.88 5.70 13.07
N ALA A 81 -4.60 5.50 13.43
CA ALA A 81 -3.63 4.77 12.62
C ALA A 81 -4.11 3.35 12.32
N HIS A 82 -4.52 2.61 13.36
CA HIS A 82 -5.06 1.26 13.19
C HIS A 82 -6.25 1.25 12.24
N SER A 83 -7.20 2.18 12.42
CA SER A 83 -8.41 2.24 11.58
C SER A 83 -8.09 2.50 10.11
N VAL A 84 -7.11 3.36 9.83
CA VAL A 84 -6.64 3.65 8.47
C VAL A 84 -5.90 2.45 7.87
N LEU A 85 -5.03 1.79 8.64
CA LEU A 85 -4.34 0.58 8.18
C LEU A 85 -5.32 -0.54 7.83
N CYS A 86 -6.40 -0.73 8.60
CA CYS A 86 -7.47 -1.66 8.25
C CYS A 86 -8.12 -1.32 6.91
N ALA A 87 -8.38 -0.03 6.66
CA ALA A 87 -8.98 0.42 5.41
C ALA A 87 -8.00 0.29 4.22
N PHE A 88 -6.71 0.58 4.40
CA PHE A 88 -5.69 0.31 3.39
C PHE A 88 -5.64 -1.18 3.04
N ALA A 89 -5.60 -2.06 4.06
CA ALA A 89 -5.60 -3.50 3.86
C ALA A 89 -6.84 -3.98 3.11
N GLN A 90 -8.01 -3.42 3.41
CA GLN A 90 -9.26 -3.74 2.72
C GLN A 90 -9.19 -3.36 1.24
N VAL A 91 -8.77 -2.14 0.90
CA VAL A 91 -8.63 -1.70 -0.51
C VAL A 91 -7.66 -2.61 -1.26
N VAL A 92 -6.52 -2.95 -0.66
CA VAL A 92 -5.54 -3.85 -1.27
C VAL A 92 -6.16 -5.22 -1.57
N THR A 93 -6.85 -5.82 -0.60
CA THR A 93 -7.43 -7.17 -0.75
C THR A 93 -8.65 -7.18 -1.67
N GLU A 94 -9.50 -6.16 -1.68
CA GLU A 94 -10.62 -6.02 -2.62
C GLU A 94 -10.15 -5.94 -4.07
N LEU A 95 -8.93 -5.45 -4.30
CA LEU A 95 -8.27 -5.36 -5.60
C LEU A 95 -7.33 -6.54 -5.87
N GLY A 96 -7.46 -7.64 -5.12
CA GLY A 96 -6.69 -8.86 -5.30
C GLY A 96 -5.20 -8.75 -4.95
N GLY A 97 -4.77 -7.67 -4.31
CA GLY A 97 -3.42 -7.53 -3.77
C GLY A 97 -3.24 -8.25 -2.44
N HIS A 98 -1.98 -8.37 -2.03
CA HIS A 98 -1.59 -8.98 -0.77
C HIS A 98 -0.90 -7.98 0.12
N VAL A 99 -1.34 -7.86 1.38
CA VAL A 99 -0.64 -7.08 2.40
C VAL A 99 0.62 -7.84 2.80
N LEU A 100 1.78 -7.28 2.50
CA LEU A 100 3.09 -7.88 2.75
C LEU A 100 3.73 -7.40 4.05
N GLY A 101 3.28 -6.27 4.57
CA GLY A 101 3.76 -5.73 5.83
C GLY A 101 2.94 -4.53 6.30
N LEU A 102 2.86 -4.39 7.63
CA LEU A 102 2.31 -3.22 8.31
C LEU A 102 3.41 -2.67 9.20
N ARG A 103 3.72 -1.39 9.08
CA ARG A 103 4.79 -0.76 9.87
C ARG A 103 4.40 0.66 10.26
N GLY A 104 4.20 0.87 11.57
CA GLY A 104 3.75 2.17 12.07
C GLY A 104 2.40 2.56 11.50
N ASP A 105 2.35 3.64 10.77
CA ASP A 105 1.20 4.22 10.08
C ASP A 105 1.20 3.90 8.57
N GLY A 106 2.10 3.03 8.11
CA GLY A 106 2.27 2.63 6.72
C GLY A 106 1.95 1.17 6.43
N LEU A 107 1.60 0.90 5.17
CA LEU A 107 1.33 -0.44 4.64
C LEU A 107 2.22 -0.70 3.42
N PHE A 108 2.76 -1.90 3.34
CA PHE A 108 3.39 -2.46 2.15
C PHE A 108 2.52 -3.55 1.55
N ALA A 109 2.22 -3.44 0.26
CA ALA A 109 1.42 -4.39 -0.50
C ALA A 109 2.12 -4.84 -1.78
N GLY A 110 1.71 -6.02 -2.27
CA GLY A 110 2.14 -6.57 -3.54
C GLY A 110 0.94 -6.98 -4.40
N PHE A 111 1.04 -6.72 -5.70
CA PHE A 111 0.06 -7.12 -6.71
C PHE A 111 0.75 -8.02 -7.74
N GLY A 112 0.36 -9.27 -7.76
CA GLY A 112 0.96 -10.33 -8.58
C GLY A 112 1.46 -11.51 -7.72
N PRO A 113 2.01 -12.57 -8.36
CA PRO A 113 2.32 -12.65 -9.79
C PRO A 113 1.07 -12.72 -10.66
N VAL A 114 1.14 -12.08 -11.82
CA VAL A 114 0.11 -12.17 -12.87
C VAL A 114 0.80 -12.33 -14.22
N ALA A 115 0.11 -12.94 -15.20
CA ALA A 115 0.66 -13.19 -16.51
C ALA A 115 1.00 -11.90 -17.27
N ASN A 116 0.14 -10.86 -17.10
CA ASN A 116 0.33 -9.56 -17.74
C ASN A 116 0.77 -8.50 -16.71
N PRO A 117 2.00 -7.96 -16.82
CA PRO A 117 2.49 -6.90 -15.93
C PRO A 117 1.62 -5.65 -15.88
N GLU A 118 0.95 -5.29 -17.00
CA GLU A 118 0.09 -4.10 -17.07
C GLU A 118 -1.08 -4.21 -16.09
N VAL A 119 -1.65 -5.41 -15.92
CA VAL A 119 -2.72 -5.67 -14.94
C VAL A 119 -2.23 -5.40 -13.52
N SER A 120 -1.06 -5.93 -13.17
CA SER A 120 -0.44 -5.71 -11.86
C SER A 120 -0.26 -4.21 -11.55
N VAL A 121 0.26 -3.47 -12.54
CA VAL A 121 0.52 -2.02 -12.44
C VAL A 121 -0.80 -1.23 -12.39
N ALA A 122 -1.76 -1.57 -13.25
CA ALA A 122 -3.06 -0.89 -13.27
C ALA A 122 -3.80 -1.02 -11.94
N ILE A 123 -3.85 -2.23 -11.39
CA ILE A 123 -4.54 -2.50 -10.12
C ILE A 123 -3.84 -1.82 -8.95
N ALA A 124 -2.50 -1.88 -8.89
CA ALA A 124 -1.73 -1.16 -7.87
C ALA A 124 -1.93 0.36 -7.96
N SER A 125 -2.02 0.89 -9.19
CA SER A 125 -2.33 2.32 -9.42
C SER A 125 -3.69 2.70 -8.87
N ILE A 126 -4.70 1.87 -9.14
CA ILE A 126 -6.09 2.08 -8.66
C ILE A 126 -6.16 1.96 -7.15
N ALA A 127 -5.45 1.01 -6.54
CA ALA A 127 -5.41 0.87 -5.09
C ALA A 127 -4.83 2.13 -4.42
N GLY A 128 -3.70 2.63 -4.90
CA GLY A 128 -3.09 3.86 -4.40
C GLY A 128 -3.97 5.08 -4.60
N ALA A 129 -4.55 5.24 -5.80
CA ALA A 129 -5.47 6.33 -6.11
C ALA A 129 -6.71 6.33 -5.20
N THR A 130 -7.33 5.16 -5.03
CA THR A 130 -8.51 4.98 -4.17
C THR A 130 -8.22 5.34 -2.72
N ALA A 131 -7.07 4.90 -2.19
CA ALA A 131 -6.70 5.16 -0.80
C ALA A 131 -6.46 6.66 -0.54
N ILE A 132 -5.76 7.35 -1.45
CA ILE A 132 -5.47 8.79 -1.33
C ILE A 132 -6.74 9.61 -1.48
N ASP A 133 -7.57 9.31 -2.50
CA ASP A 133 -8.84 10.01 -2.74
C ASP A 133 -9.80 9.86 -1.56
N ALA A 134 -9.93 8.63 -1.05
CA ALA A 134 -10.83 8.34 0.07
C ALA A 134 -10.45 9.12 1.33
N ILE A 135 -9.16 9.25 1.62
CA ILE A 135 -8.71 10.05 2.76
C ILE A 135 -8.97 11.54 2.51
N GLN A 136 -8.56 12.05 1.35
CA GLN A 136 -8.63 13.46 1.05
C GLN A 136 -10.06 13.97 0.95
N ASN A 137 -10.91 13.27 0.20
CA ASN A 137 -12.18 13.79 -0.28
C ASN A 137 -13.41 13.21 0.43
N ASP A 138 -13.26 12.11 1.19
CA ASP A 138 -14.39 11.51 1.92
C ASP A 138 -14.15 11.41 3.44
N LEU A 139 -13.01 10.86 3.87
CA LEU A 139 -12.73 10.65 5.28
C LEU A 139 -12.46 11.96 6.03
N ASN A 140 -11.59 12.82 5.51
CA ASN A 140 -11.23 14.08 6.18
C ASN A 140 -12.40 15.01 6.46
N PRO A 141 -13.37 15.22 5.54
CA PRO A 141 -14.61 15.94 5.86
C PRO A 141 -15.36 15.34 7.05
N LYS A 142 -15.42 14.00 7.15
CA LYS A 142 -16.10 13.29 8.24
C LYS A 142 -15.33 13.36 9.56
N LEU A 143 -14.00 13.33 9.52
CA LEU A 143 -13.13 13.55 10.69
C LEU A 143 -13.30 14.97 11.22
N LYS A 144 -13.22 15.96 10.34
CA LYS A 144 -13.42 17.37 10.70
C LYS A 144 -14.79 17.62 11.34
N PHE A 145 -15.86 17.03 10.79
CA PHE A 145 -17.21 17.12 11.37
C PHE A 145 -17.27 16.56 12.80
N ARG A 146 -16.39 15.61 13.16
CA ARG A 146 -16.28 15.01 14.48
C ARG A 146 -15.29 15.72 15.40
N GLY A 147 -14.68 16.83 14.96
CA GLY A 147 -13.64 17.54 15.71
C GLY A 147 -12.28 16.84 15.73
N ILE A 148 -12.07 15.89 14.81
CA ILE A 148 -10.80 15.17 14.67
C ILE A 148 -9.98 15.86 13.58
N GLU A 149 -8.71 16.15 13.87
CA GLU A 149 -7.80 16.74 12.89
C GLU A 149 -7.65 15.85 11.65
N PRO A 150 -7.72 16.42 10.43
CA PRO A 150 -7.51 15.72 9.19
C PRO A 150 -6.16 15.02 9.12
N ILE A 151 -6.11 13.92 8.37
CA ILE A 151 -4.89 13.18 8.07
C ILE A 151 -4.50 13.37 6.61
N GLN A 152 -3.22 13.14 6.32
CA GLN A 152 -2.70 13.23 4.97
C GLN A 152 -2.01 11.92 4.61
N ALA A 153 -2.06 11.55 3.35
CA ALA A 153 -1.46 10.31 2.86
C ALA A 153 -0.61 10.56 1.62
N ARG A 154 0.27 9.61 1.36
CA ARG A 154 1.10 9.53 0.17
C ARG A 154 1.26 8.08 -0.26
N GLY A 155 1.69 7.87 -1.50
CA GLY A 155 1.96 6.54 -2.02
C GLY A 155 3.24 6.48 -2.82
N GLY A 156 3.82 5.29 -2.89
CA GLY A 156 4.96 4.99 -3.73
C GLY A 156 4.87 3.59 -4.31
N ALA A 157 5.16 3.43 -5.61
CA ALA A 157 5.15 2.12 -6.23
C ALA A 157 6.31 1.92 -7.21
N ASP A 158 6.67 0.65 -7.40
CA ASP A 158 7.54 0.22 -8.49
C ASP A 158 7.19 -1.22 -8.91
N PHE A 159 7.65 -1.63 -10.09
CA PHE A 159 7.39 -2.96 -10.64
C PHE A 159 8.71 -3.70 -10.92
N GLY A 160 8.72 -5.00 -10.67
CA GLY A 160 9.84 -5.87 -11.07
C GLY A 160 10.00 -7.11 -10.24
N GLU A 161 11.12 -7.79 -10.48
CA GLU A 161 11.43 -9.02 -9.76
C GLU A 161 11.59 -8.77 -8.27
N THR A 162 10.87 -9.57 -7.51
CA THR A 162 10.78 -9.49 -6.05
C THR A 162 11.03 -10.87 -5.48
N PHE A 163 11.94 -10.97 -4.53
CA PHE A 163 12.33 -12.21 -3.86
C PHE A 163 11.62 -12.31 -2.52
N PHE A 164 11.05 -13.47 -2.27
CA PHE A 164 10.47 -13.89 -1.00
C PHE A 164 11.42 -14.87 -0.35
N VAL A 165 11.87 -14.56 0.85
CA VAL A 165 12.85 -15.36 1.58
C VAL A 165 12.38 -15.53 3.01
N ARG A 166 12.28 -16.77 3.50
CA ARG A 166 12.06 -16.97 4.93
C ARG A 166 13.33 -16.70 5.69
N SER A 167 13.36 -15.60 6.41
CA SER A 167 14.51 -15.09 7.16
C SER A 167 14.24 -15.20 8.67
N GLY A 168 15.31 -15.39 9.45
CA GLY A 168 15.24 -15.46 10.91
C GLY A 168 15.88 -16.72 11.47
N SER A 169 15.33 -17.23 12.57
CA SER A 169 15.72 -18.47 13.23
C SER A 169 14.58 -19.48 13.23
N PHE A 170 14.81 -20.69 13.75
CA PHE A 170 13.75 -21.68 13.92
C PHE A 170 12.64 -21.23 14.87
N GLU A 171 12.97 -20.38 15.83
CA GLU A 171 12.03 -19.88 16.85
C GLU A 171 11.30 -18.61 16.41
N ALA A 172 11.93 -17.80 15.53
CA ALA A 172 11.40 -16.52 15.07
C ALA A 172 11.77 -16.29 13.60
N SER A 173 10.83 -16.52 12.70
CA SER A 173 11.05 -16.31 11.25
C SER A 173 9.82 -15.73 10.58
N GLU A 174 10.07 -14.93 9.58
CA GLU A 174 9.04 -14.38 8.69
C GLU A 174 9.48 -14.49 7.23
N VAL A 175 8.51 -14.44 6.31
CA VAL A 175 8.81 -14.32 4.89
C VAL A 175 9.10 -12.85 4.59
N ASN A 176 10.36 -12.57 4.35
CA ASN A 176 10.84 -11.23 4.03
C ASN A 176 10.79 -10.98 2.52
N VAL A 177 10.54 -9.75 2.13
CA VAL A 177 10.41 -9.32 0.73
C VAL A 177 11.60 -8.45 0.37
N ILE A 178 12.39 -8.91 -0.60
CA ILE A 178 13.67 -8.29 -0.98
C ILE A 178 13.69 -8.09 -2.49
N GLY A 179 14.21 -6.97 -2.95
CA GLY A 179 14.41 -6.70 -4.38
C GLY A 179 14.59 -5.22 -4.68
N PHE A 180 14.97 -4.93 -5.93
CA PHE A 180 15.10 -3.53 -6.34
C PHE A 180 13.72 -2.84 -6.35
N ALA A 181 12.70 -3.48 -6.95
CA ALA A 181 11.36 -2.92 -7.06
C ALA A 181 10.73 -2.57 -5.70
N PRO A 182 10.63 -3.47 -4.69
CA PRO A 182 10.09 -3.09 -3.38
C PRO A 182 10.92 -2.02 -2.69
N ASN A 183 12.25 -2.07 -2.80
CA ASN A 183 13.12 -1.05 -2.22
C ASN A 183 12.96 0.31 -2.91
N PHE A 184 12.73 0.33 -4.23
CA PHE A 184 12.53 1.58 -4.96
C PHE A 184 11.13 2.13 -4.74
N ALA A 185 10.10 1.28 -4.65
CA ALA A 185 8.75 1.68 -4.26
C ALA A 185 8.74 2.42 -2.90
N ALA A 186 9.48 1.93 -1.91
CA ALA A 186 9.67 2.62 -0.64
C ALA A 186 10.40 3.98 -0.79
N LYS A 187 11.34 4.11 -1.75
CA LYS A 187 11.98 5.39 -2.06
C LYS A 187 11.05 6.35 -2.77
N CYS A 188 10.18 5.85 -3.64
CA CYS A 188 9.12 6.64 -4.28
C CYS A 188 8.15 7.19 -3.23
N GLU A 189 7.70 6.35 -2.28
CA GLU A 189 6.86 6.78 -1.16
C GLU A 189 7.54 7.90 -0.36
N LYS A 190 8.81 7.77 0.00
CA LYS A 190 9.57 8.81 0.73
C LYS A 190 9.82 10.08 -0.09
N ALA A 191 9.84 9.99 -1.41
CA ALA A 191 9.97 11.16 -2.28
C ALA A 191 8.64 11.89 -2.47
N ALA A 192 7.52 11.22 -2.26
CA ALA A 192 6.19 11.77 -2.37
C ALA A 192 5.90 12.76 -1.24
N ALA A 193 5.40 13.94 -1.59
CA ALA A 193 4.76 14.85 -0.66
C ALA A 193 3.35 14.35 -0.28
N SER A 194 2.70 15.04 0.65
CA SER A 194 1.28 14.78 0.96
C SER A 194 0.44 14.87 -0.31
N TRP A 195 -0.45 13.90 -0.49
CA TRP A 195 -1.34 13.77 -1.66
C TRP A 195 -0.63 13.43 -2.96
N GLU A 196 0.64 13.05 -2.91
CA GLU A 196 1.36 12.57 -4.09
C GLU A 196 1.40 11.04 -4.11
N PHE A 197 1.37 10.51 -5.33
CA PHE A 197 1.67 9.14 -5.62
C PHE A 197 2.83 9.11 -6.63
N VAL A 198 3.96 8.57 -6.20
CA VAL A 198 5.20 8.56 -7.00
C VAL A 198 5.50 7.13 -7.43
N VAL A 199 5.88 6.96 -8.70
CA VAL A 199 6.11 5.64 -9.29
C VAL A 199 7.49 5.56 -9.92
N GLY A 200 8.14 4.40 -9.80
CA GLY A 200 9.42 4.12 -10.42
C GLY A 200 9.33 3.90 -11.92
N GLU A 201 10.47 3.96 -12.59
CA GLU A 201 10.61 3.90 -14.05
C GLU A 201 9.97 2.66 -14.67
N ARG A 202 10.18 1.47 -14.06
CA ARG A 202 9.60 0.22 -14.57
C ARG A 202 8.08 0.18 -14.40
N PHE A 203 7.58 0.68 -13.29
CA PHE A 203 6.14 0.81 -13.09
C PHE A 203 5.54 1.76 -14.13
N ALA A 204 6.17 2.92 -14.33
CA ALA A 204 5.73 3.93 -15.29
C ALA A 204 5.71 3.41 -16.72
N SER A 205 6.64 2.51 -17.10
CA SER A 205 6.71 1.94 -18.45
C SER A 205 5.52 1.05 -18.84
N TYR A 206 4.72 0.60 -17.87
CA TYR A 206 3.47 -0.16 -18.09
C TYR A 206 2.21 0.72 -18.04
N ILE A 207 2.35 2.04 -17.83
CA ILE A 207 1.22 2.97 -17.87
C ILE A 207 1.04 3.45 -19.30
N VAL A 208 -0.03 2.99 -19.95
CA VAL A 208 -0.32 3.28 -21.36
C VAL A 208 -0.63 4.76 -21.61
N ASP A 209 -1.38 5.40 -20.70
CA ASP A 209 -1.72 6.82 -20.81
C ASP A 209 -0.62 7.67 -20.16
N GLU A 210 0.35 8.12 -20.99
CA GLU A 210 1.45 8.97 -20.53
C GLU A 210 0.98 10.29 -19.88
N THR A 211 -0.25 10.73 -20.14
CA THR A 211 -0.81 11.94 -19.50
C THR A 211 -1.04 11.78 -18.01
N LEU A 212 -0.99 10.54 -17.51
CA LEU A 212 -1.04 10.19 -16.07
C LEU A 212 0.31 10.39 -15.38
N LEU A 213 1.38 10.60 -16.14
CA LEU A 213 2.73 10.71 -15.62
C LEU A 213 3.25 12.15 -15.71
N GLU A 214 4.00 12.54 -14.70
CA GLU A 214 4.75 13.81 -14.65
C GLU A 214 6.10 13.53 -14.02
N THR A 215 7.18 13.91 -14.70
CA THR A 215 8.54 13.70 -14.17
C THR A 215 8.68 14.34 -12.79
N HIS A 216 9.10 13.55 -11.80
CA HIS A 216 9.31 14.08 -10.46
C HIS A 216 10.56 14.98 -10.42
N PRO A 217 10.54 16.15 -9.73
CA PRO A 217 11.67 17.07 -9.68
C PRO A 217 12.99 16.45 -9.18
N GLY A 218 12.91 15.42 -8.33
CA GLY A 218 14.07 14.70 -7.83
C GLY A 218 14.54 13.53 -8.71
N SER A 219 13.91 13.32 -9.88
CA SER A 219 14.25 12.26 -10.84
C SER A 219 15.39 12.71 -11.75
N PRO A 220 16.30 11.79 -12.17
CA PRO A 220 16.43 10.41 -11.72
C PRO A 220 17.29 10.26 -10.46
N LYS A 221 17.15 9.13 -9.75
CA LYS A 221 18.12 8.73 -8.73
C LYS A 221 19.41 8.21 -9.39
N LYS A 222 20.55 8.60 -8.85
CA LYS A 222 21.87 8.16 -9.30
C LYS A 222 22.43 7.15 -8.32
N TYR A 223 22.98 6.05 -8.85
CA TYR A 223 23.67 5.01 -8.11
C TYR A 223 25.07 4.89 -8.67
N GLN A 224 26.05 5.02 -7.80
CA GLN A 224 27.48 4.91 -8.17
C GLN A 224 28.07 3.67 -7.52
N ARG A 225 28.82 2.94 -8.32
CA ARG A 225 29.64 1.83 -7.86
C ARG A 225 30.90 1.81 -8.69
N ASP A 226 32.05 1.84 -8.03
CA ASP A 226 33.37 1.96 -8.65
C ASP A 226 33.38 3.18 -9.59
N TYR A 227 33.61 2.98 -10.89
CA TYR A 227 33.66 4.02 -11.92
C TYR A 227 32.37 4.12 -12.74
N GLU A 228 31.33 3.34 -12.39
CA GLU A 228 30.06 3.32 -13.10
C GLU A 228 28.99 4.14 -12.36
N THR A 229 28.20 4.87 -13.13
CA THR A 229 26.98 5.54 -12.64
C THR A 229 25.78 5.00 -13.40
N LYS A 230 24.80 4.49 -12.66
CA LYS A 230 23.49 4.11 -13.20
C LYS A 230 22.43 5.07 -12.67
N THR A 231 21.45 5.33 -13.50
CA THR A 231 20.30 6.18 -13.13
C THR A 231 19.02 5.38 -13.20
N TYR A 232 18.05 5.76 -12.38
CA TYR A 232 16.72 5.17 -12.40
C TYR A 232 15.69 6.30 -12.23
N GLY A 233 14.82 6.42 -13.23
CA GLY A 233 13.79 7.46 -13.29
C GLY A 233 12.63 7.19 -12.33
N PHE A 234 11.90 8.25 -12.01
CA PHE A 234 10.63 8.15 -11.30
C PHE A 234 9.76 9.37 -11.58
N SER A 235 8.45 9.18 -11.49
CA SER A 235 7.45 10.16 -11.90
C SER A 235 6.34 10.28 -10.86
N LYS A 236 5.69 11.44 -10.82
CA LYS A 236 4.42 11.60 -10.11
C LYS A 236 3.32 10.95 -10.95
N TYR A 237 2.51 10.12 -10.32
CA TYR A 237 1.32 9.56 -10.93
C TYR A 237 0.13 10.47 -10.63
N ARG A 238 -0.54 10.96 -11.66
CA ARG A 238 -1.70 11.84 -11.57
C ARG A 238 -2.96 11.05 -11.19
N TRP A 239 -2.93 10.46 -10.00
CA TRP A 239 -3.92 9.51 -9.50
C TRP A 239 -5.37 10.00 -9.61
N ALA A 240 -5.62 11.30 -9.45
CA ALA A 240 -6.98 11.85 -9.57
C ALA A 240 -7.61 11.62 -10.95
N LYS A 241 -6.79 11.53 -12.02
CA LYS A 241 -7.28 11.25 -13.37
C LYS A 241 -7.69 9.79 -13.56
N SER A 242 -7.19 8.87 -12.75
CA SER A 242 -7.50 7.43 -12.84
C SER A 242 -8.75 7.03 -12.06
N LEU A 243 -9.29 7.91 -11.23
CA LEU A 243 -10.48 7.61 -10.40
C LEU A 243 -11.70 7.19 -11.21
N LYS A 244 -11.81 7.64 -12.46
CA LYS A 244 -12.91 7.25 -13.36
C LYS A 244 -12.97 5.77 -13.70
N TRP A 245 -11.86 5.04 -13.53
CA TRP A 245 -11.79 3.60 -13.79
C TRP A 245 -11.92 2.72 -12.54
N VAL A 246 -11.95 3.31 -11.34
CA VAL A 246 -11.94 2.54 -10.07
C VAL A 246 -13.11 1.58 -9.99
N ASP A 247 -14.34 2.08 -10.17
CA ASP A 247 -15.54 1.26 -9.99
C ASP A 247 -15.64 0.15 -11.06
N SER A 248 -15.34 0.45 -12.34
CA SER A 248 -15.33 -0.55 -13.40
C SER A 248 -14.29 -1.64 -13.17
N THR A 249 -13.07 -1.27 -12.74
CA THR A 249 -12.03 -2.25 -12.44
C THR A 249 -12.41 -3.15 -11.26
N ILE A 250 -13.01 -2.61 -10.21
CA ILE A 250 -13.48 -3.41 -9.08
C ILE A 250 -14.60 -4.35 -9.50
N ASP A 251 -15.51 -3.90 -10.37
CA ASP A 251 -16.60 -4.75 -10.88
C ASP A 251 -16.08 -5.88 -11.77
N GLU A 252 -15.06 -5.63 -12.57
CA GLU A 252 -14.37 -6.65 -13.40
C GLU A 252 -13.62 -7.68 -12.54
N LEU A 253 -13.02 -7.23 -11.42
CA LEU A 253 -12.29 -8.09 -10.49
C LEU A 253 -13.19 -8.92 -9.57
N ARG A 254 -14.47 -8.57 -9.44
CA ARG A 254 -15.41 -9.30 -8.57
C ARG A 254 -15.58 -10.74 -9.03
N GLY A 255 -14.98 -11.66 -8.28
CA GLY A 255 -15.09 -13.10 -8.43
C GLY A 255 -14.00 -13.76 -9.26
N LEU A 256 -13.03 -13.00 -9.76
CA LEU A 256 -11.86 -13.57 -10.44
C LEU A 256 -10.61 -13.39 -9.57
N PRO A 257 -9.88 -14.47 -9.25
CA PRO A 257 -8.52 -14.34 -8.74
C PRO A 257 -7.67 -13.58 -9.78
N LEU A 258 -6.75 -12.73 -9.34
CA LEU A 258 -5.83 -12.00 -10.23
C LEU A 258 -5.07 -12.92 -11.19
N GLU A 259 -4.85 -14.18 -10.78
CA GLU A 259 -4.18 -15.23 -11.54
C GLU A 259 -4.99 -15.68 -12.77
N GLU A 260 -6.30 -15.44 -12.78
CA GLU A 260 -7.22 -15.81 -13.88
C GLU A 260 -7.56 -14.63 -14.80
N LEU A 261 -7.12 -13.41 -14.48
CA LEU A 261 -7.29 -12.26 -15.37
C LEU A 261 -6.35 -12.41 -16.58
N VAL A 262 -6.84 -13.04 -17.61
CA VAL A 262 -6.23 -13.03 -18.94
C VAL A 262 -6.82 -11.85 -19.68
N ILE A 263 -6.05 -10.76 -19.75
CA ILE A 263 -6.35 -9.62 -20.63
C ILE A 263 -5.50 -9.76 -21.90
#